data_ef3db21d3d6745705338a3aa81e5f988
#
_entry.id   ef3db21d3d6745705338a3aa81e5f988
#
_cell.length_a   1.000
_cell.length_b   1.000
_cell.length_c   1.000
_cell.angle_alpha   90.00
_cell.angle_beta   90.00
_cell.angle_gamma   90.00
#
_symmetry.space_group_name_H-M   'P 1'
#
loop_
_entity.id
_entity.type
_entity.pdbx_description
1 polymer ?
#
loop_
_entity_poly.entity_id
_entity_poly.type
_entity_poly.pdbx_seq_one_letter_code
_entity_poly.pdbx_strand_id
1 'polypeptide(L)'
;MRNRISLVVAMCFTLVLSYSIVSSYSLMGSWERVADIAHAEDQSFYQERTIRIIVGSDSGGLYDLWARLLAKHMPKHIPGNPNMIVQNMPGAGGLAATNYLYGLAKPDGLTLGMFQAHRYMQQLTGSEEVKFDLRKFNWIGTMEKTEVMFFVRADAPYKSFDDVLKSGEPLRCGATGSTDGTYLLAKILEEALGAKFNLVVGYQSGNAIDLAMEKGEVICRGMIVTGHFSREPFVTWHKKGFDRHLAQSGQKRDPRMSEVPTLGELMDRYKTADVSRQVAQVILAGNEYGRPMVAPPNVPSDRVRVLREAYSRALKDSQLVAEAKQSRLEIEPASGEELQALTERVMNQPPEVIARVKRLMGD
;
A
#
# COMPACT_ATOMS: atom_id res chain seq x y z
N MET A 1 64.46 -9.06 -43.47
CA MET A 1 63.98 -8.18 -42.36
C MET A 1 62.46 -8.17 -42.14
N ARG A 2 61.62 -8.57 -43.10
CA ARG A 2 60.15 -8.53 -43.02
C ARG A 2 59.47 -9.57 -42.12
N ASN A 3 60.12 -10.73 -41.90
CA ASN A 3 59.54 -11.86 -41.09
C ASN A 3 59.76 -11.75 -39.57
N ARG A 4 60.68 -10.92 -39.10
CA ARG A 4 60.93 -10.75 -37.65
C ARG A 4 59.98 -9.75 -36.97
N ILE A 5 59.46 -8.76 -37.73
CA ILE A 5 58.52 -7.78 -37.21
C ILE A 5 57.15 -8.38 -37.03
N SER A 6 56.66 -9.30 -37.88
CA SER A 6 55.39 -9.97 -37.78
C SER A 6 55.31 -10.92 -36.53
N LEU A 7 56.44 -11.52 -36.14
CA LEU A 7 56.46 -12.43 -34.98
C LEU A 7 56.37 -11.66 -33.65
N VAL A 8 56.99 -10.49 -33.55
CA VAL A 8 56.95 -9.64 -32.33
C VAL A 8 55.58 -9.01 -32.15
N VAL A 9 54.90 -8.60 -33.20
CA VAL A 9 53.56 -8.01 -33.16
C VAL A 9 52.53 -9.11 -32.75
N ALA A 10 52.66 -10.34 -33.25
CA ALA A 10 51.78 -11.44 -32.87
C ALA A 10 51.98 -11.85 -31.39
N MET A 11 53.22 -11.85 -30.90
CA MET A 11 53.52 -12.16 -29.48
C MET A 11 53.05 -11.07 -28.51
N CYS A 12 53.07 -9.78 -28.90
CA CYS A 12 52.49 -8.71 -28.09
C CYS A 12 50.98 -8.78 -28.04
N PHE A 13 50.30 -9.14 -29.13
CA PHE A 13 48.84 -9.27 -29.17
C PHE A 13 48.33 -10.43 -28.30
N THR A 14 49.04 -11.57 -28.29
CA THR A 14 48.67 -12.72 -27.43
C THR A 14 48.92 -12.44 -25.95
N LEU A 15 49.96 -11.69 -25.59
CA LEU A 15 50.22 -11.27 -24.20
C LEU A 15 49.19 -10.25 -23.67
N VAL A 16 48.74 -9.32 -24.50
CA VAL A 16 47.71 -8.33 -24.12
C VAL A 16 46.35 -9.02 -23.97
N LEU A 17 46.00 -9.96 -24.85
CA LEU A 17 44.74 -10.72 -24.71
C LEU A 17 44.74 -11.63 -23.47
N SER A 18 45.84 -12.29 -23.17
CA SER A 18 45.95 -13.14 -21.97
C SER A 18 45.93 -12.33 -20.67
N TYR A 19 46.48 -11.12 -20.64
CA TYR A 19 46.43 -10.23 -19.49
C TYR A 19 45.02 -9.67 -19.26
N SER A 20 44.30 -9.36 -20.32
CA SER A 20 42.89 -8.88 -20.25
C SER A 20 41.94 -9.98 -19.74
N ILE A 21 42.14 -11.24 -20.15
CA ILE A 21 41.32 -12.37 -19.73
C ILE A 21 41.59 -12.70 -18.26
N VAL A 22 42.88 -12.76 -17.83
CA VAL A 22 43.23 -13.01 -16.44
C VAL A 22 42.77 -11.89 -15.50
N SER A 23 42.83 -10.64 -15.93
CA SER A 23 42.30 -9.49 -15.17
C SER A 23 40.77 -9.55 -15.02
N SER A 24 40.04 -9.99 -16.06
CA SER A 24 38.57 -10.16 -16.01
C SER A 24 38.17 -11.31 -15.08
N TYR A 25 38.87 -12.42 -15.07
CA TYR A 25 38.61 -13.53 -14.14
C TYR A 25 38.96 -13.17 -12.68
N SER A 26 40.01 -12.37 -12.45
CA SER A 26 40.35 -11.89 -11.11
C SER A 26 39.33 -10.92 -10.54
N LEU A 27 38.71 -10.05 -11.38
CA LEU A 27 37.66 -9.16 -10.99
C LEU A 27 36.35 -9.91 -10.72
N MET A 28 35.94 -10.87 -11.56
CA MET A 28 34.74 -11.69 -11.29
C MET A 28 34.88 -12.48 -9.97
N GLY A 29 36.00 -13.10 -9.70
CA GLY A 29 36.23 -13.84 -8.44
C GLY A 29 36.31 -12.91 -7.19
N SER A 30 36.55 -11.63 -7.36
CA SER A 30 36.50 -10.67 -6.25
C SER A 30 35.06 -10.24 -5.90
N TRP A 31 34.20 -10.10 -6.91
CA TRP A 31 32.77 -9.78 -6.69
C TRP A 31 31.98 -10.95 -6.08
N GLU A 32 32.27 -12.19 -6.51
CA GLU A 32 31.68 -13.39 -5.90
C GLU A 32 32.11 -13.54 -4.43
N ARG A 33 33.39 -13.32 -4.11
CA ARG A 33 33.86 -13.32 -2.72
C ARG A 33 33.28 -12.22 -1.86
N VAL A 34 33.06 -11.02 -2.40
CA VAL A 34 32.38 -9.90 -1.68
C VAL A 34 30.91 -10.23 -1.44
N ALA A 35 30.24 -10.84 -2.43
CA ALA A 35 28.87 -11.29 -2.27
C ALA A 35 28.74 -12.44 -1.24
N ASP A 36 29.68 -13.39 -1.24
CA ASP A 36 29.70 -14.49 -0.27
C ASP A 36 30.02 -14.01 1.17
N ILE A 37 30.89 -13.02 1.33
CA ILE A 37 31.18 -12.43 2.64
C ILE A 37 29.95 -11.63 3.13
N ALA A 38 29.31 -10.84 2.28
CA ALA A 38 28.10 -10.10 2.64
C ALA A 38 26.95 -11.06 3.01
N HIS A 39 26.79 -12.17 2.28
CA HIS A 39 25.81 -13.21 2.61
C HIS A 39 26.14 -13.94 3.92
N ALA A 40 27.40 -14.20 4.22
CA ALA A 40 27.82 -14.84 5.46
C ALA A 40 27.62 -13.90 6.68
N GLU A 41 27.86 -12.61 6.50
CA GLU A 41 27.65 -11.59 7.55
C GLU A 41 26.15 -11.40 7.84
N ASP A 42 25.29 -11.38 6.81
CA ASP A 42 23.83 -11.36 6.94
C ASP A 42 23.29 -12.63 7.62
N GLN A 43 23.82 -13.81 7.30
CA GLN A 43 23.44 -15.05 7.98
C GLN A 43 23.79 -15.04 9.47
N SER A 44 24.94 -14.49 9.83
CA SER A 44 25.37 -14.41 11.23
C SER A 44 24.56 -13.40 12.04
N PHE A 45 24.07 -12.32 11.41
CA PHE A 45 23.35 -11.27 12.13
C PHE A 45 21.98 -11.71 12.64
N TYR A 46 21.18 -12.39 11.81
CA TYR A 46 19.82 -12.77 12.21
C TYR A 46 19.75 -14.11 12.96
N GLN A 47 20.81 -14.90 12.95
CA GLN A 47 20.86 -16.20 13.62
C GLN A 47 20.64 -16.04 15.13
N GLU A 48 19.75 -16.86 15.69
CA GLU A 48 19.35 -16.83 17.12
C GLU A 48 18.79 -15.49 17.61
N ARG A 49 18.44 -14.59 16.68
CA ARG A 49 17.80 -13.31 17.01
C ARG A 49 16.29 -13.38 16.95
N THR A 50 15.66 -12.40 17.56
CA THR A 50 14.20 -12.23 17.48
C THR A 50 13.90 -10.90 16.82
N ILE A 51 13.12 -10.93 15.73
CA ILE A 51 12.55 -9.75 15.09
C ILE A 51 11.17 -9.50 15.73
N ARG A 52 10.91 -8.27 16.13
CA ARG A 52 9.61 -7.82 16.64
C ARG A 52 8.84 -7.07 15.58
N ILE A 53 7.58 -7.42 15.38
CA ILE A 53 6.64 -6.65 14.56
C ILE A 53 5.74 -5.86 15.51
N ILE A 54 5.93 -4.55 15.58
CA ILE A 54 5.05 -3.65 16.33
C ILE A 54 3.82 -3.35 15.51
N VAL A 55 2.64 -3.66 16.04
CA VAL A 55 1.35 -3.44 15.37
C VAL A 55 0.59 -2.33 16.07
N GLY A 56 0.26 -1.26 15.34
CA GLY A 56 -0.42 -0.07 15.86
C GLY A 56 -1.92 -0.26 16.14
N SER A 57 -2.38 -1.49 16.38
CA SER A 57 -3.78 -1.80 16.68
C SER A 57 -3.88 -2.92 17.71
N ASP A 58 -5.10 -3.15 18.21
CA ASP A 58 -5.41 -4.26 19.10
C ASP A 58 -5.22 -5.62 18.41
N SER A 59 -5.03 -6.66 19.23
CA SER A 59 -4.95 -8.05 18.78
C SER A 59 -6.26 -8.51 18.14
N GLY A 60 -6.15 -9.32 17.09
CA GLY A 60 -7.30 -9.90 16.36
C GLY A 60 -7.83 -9.03 15.22
N GLY A 61 -7.36 -7.79 15.07
CA GLY A 61 -7.66 -6.94 13.90
C GLY A 61 -6.88 -7.37 12.64
N LEU A 62 -7.27 -6.84 11.47
CA LEU A 62 -6.62 -7.22 10.20
C LEU A 62 -5.11 -6.96 10.16
N TYR A 63 -4.63 -5.88 10.77
CA TYR A 63 -3.18 -5.63 10.88
C TYR A 63 -2.47 -6.68 11.72
N ASP A 64 -3.08 -7.10 12.81
CA ASP A 64 -2.55 -8.14 13.69
C ASP A 64 -2.56 -9.52 13.02
N LEU A 65 -3.64 -9.85 12.31
CA LEU A 65 -3.73 -11.11 11.54
C LEU A 65 -2.63 -11.19 10.48
N TRP A 66 -2.42 -10.14 9.71
CA TRP A 66 -1.36 -10.08 8.72
C TRP A 66 0.04 -10.14 9.34
N ALA A 67 0.25 -9.43 10.46
CA ALA A 67 1.53 -9.47 11.17
C ALA A 67 1.86 -10.89 11.66
N ARG A 68 0.88 -11.61 12.20
CA ARG A 68 1.05 -13.00 12.67
C ARG A 68 1.29 -13.95 11.51
N LEU A 69 0.61 -13.78 10.40
CA LEU A 69 0.83 -14.60 9.21
C LEU A 69 2.25 -14.41 8.67
N LEU A 70 2.74 -13.18 8.60
CA LEU A 70 4.13 -12.89 8.23
C LEU A 70 5.12 -13.41 9.27
N ALA A 71 4.87 -13.23 10.56
CA ALA A 71 5.74 -13.75 11.62
C ALA A 71 5.90 -15.27 11.57
N LYS A 72 4.89 -15.98 11.09
CA LYS A 72 4.93 -17.44 10.91
C LYS A 72 5.71 -17.87 9.68
N HIS A 73 5.60 -17.18 8.57
CA HIS A 73 6.10 -17.63 7.27
C HIS A 73 7.36 -16.91 6.76
N MET A 74 7.58 -15.66 7.18
CA MET A 74 8.71 -14.85 6.70
C MET A 74 10.08 -15.31 7.24
N PRO A 75 10.24 -15.84 8.47
CA PRO A 75 11.52 -16.23 9.04
C PRO A 75 12.35 -17.15 8.16
N LYS A 76 11.74 -18.17 7.57
CA LYS A 76 12.41 -19.14 6.68
C LYS A 76 13.03 -18.54 5.41
N HIS A 77 12.65 -17.30 5.09
CA HIS A 77 13.17 -16.54 3.96
C HIS A 77 14.25 -15.52 4.37
N ILE A 78 14.49 -15.37 5.68
CA ILE A 78 15.55 -14.50 6.22
C ILE A 78 16.79 -15.37 6.52
N PRO A 79 18.00 -14.98 6.08
CA PRO A 79 19.22 -15.67 6.46
C PRO A 79 19.32 -15.85 7.98
N GLY A 80 19.70 -17.03 8.44
CA GLY A 80 19.75 -17.34 9.88
C GLY A 80 18.40 -17.72 10.51
N ASN A 81 17.30 -17.68 9.77
CA ASN A 81 15.95 -18.09 10.20
C ASN A 81 15.58 -17.58 11.63
N PRO A 82 15.56 -16.25 11.86
CA PRO A 82 15.31 -15.67 13.17
C PRO A 82 13.92 -16.02 13.68
N ASN A 83 13.73 -15.93 14.99
CA ASN A 83 12.39 -15.92 15.53
C ASN A 83 11.68 -14.61 15.19
N MET A 84 10.36 -14.64 14.92
CA MET A 84 9.55 -13.43 14.74
C MET A 84 8.35 -13.43 15.69
N ILE A 85 8.15 -12.31 16.39
CA ILE A 85 7.04 -12.13 17.33
C ILE A 85 6.25 -10.87 17.01
N VAL A 86 4.96 -10.88 17.30
CA VAL A 86 4.06 -9.74 17.16
C VAL A 86 3.80 -9.11 18.51
N GLN A 87 3.95 -7.80 18.58
CA GLN A 87 3.66 -6.98 19.76
C GLN A 87 2.68 -5.88 19.39
N ASN A 88 1.47 -5.94 19.94
CA ASN A 88 0.47 -4.90 19.73
C ASN A 88 0.79 -3.67 20.60
N MET A 89 0.69 -2.49 20.01
CA MET A 89 0.88 -1.19 20.65
C MET A 89 -0.25 -0.26 20.21
N PRO A 90 -1.47 -0.47 20.69
CA PRO A 90 -2.60 0.39 20.37
C PRO A 90 -2.41 1.77 21.02
N GLY A 91 -3.15 2.75 20.53
CA GLY A 91 -3.18 4.11 21.08
C GLY A 91 -3.24 5.16 19.99
N ALA A 92 -4.14 6.13 20.16
CA ALA A 92 -4.39 7.23 19.21
C ALA A 92 -4.52 6.73 17.75
N GLY A 93 -5.27 5.63 17.54
CA GLY A 93 -5.44 5.01 16.23
C GLY A 93 -4.13 4.49 15.60
N GLY A 94 -3.11 4.15 16.38
CA GLY A 94 -1.81 3.65 15.94
C GLY A 94 -0.71 4.73 15.86
N LEU A 95 -1.02 5.98 16.22
CA LEU A 95 -0.05 7.07 16.25
C LEU A 95 1.08 6.78 17.25
N ALA A 96 0.73 6.21 18.42
CA ALA A 96 1.70 5.81 19.44
C ALA A 96 2.77 4.85 18.88
N ALA A 97 2.34 3.80 18.16
CA ALA A 97 3.24 2.84 17.53
C ALA A 97 4.12 3.49 16.47
N THR A 98 3.55 4.39 15.65
CA THR A 98 4.29 5.08 14.58
C THR A 98 5.36 6.01 15.16
N ASN A 99 5.03 6.78 16.18
CA ASN A 99 5.99 7.64 16.90
C ASN A 99 7.10 6.80 17.59
N TYR A 100 6.73 5.67 18.21
CA TYR A 100 7.69 4.74 18.81
C TYR A 100 8.67 4.19 17.76
N LEU A 101 8.17 3.70 16.64
CA LEU A 101 9.00 3.15 15.57
C LEU A 101 9.98 4.18 15.01
N TYR A 102 9.53 5.43 14.90
CA TYR A 102 10.37 6.50 14.37
C TYR A 102 11.46 6.96 15.32
N GLY A 103 11.11 7.17 16.60
CA GLY A 103 11.99 7.88 17.53
C GLY A 103 12.67 7.01 18.59
N LEU A 104 12.14 5.81 18.87
CA LEU A 104 12.58 4.99 20.00
C LEU A 104 13.03 3.59 19.61
N ALA A 105 12.55 3.05 18.49
CA ALA A 105 12.97 1.74 18.02
C ALA A 105 14.42 1.78 17.54
N LYS A 106 15.22 0.77 17.93
CA LYS A 106 16.62 0.67 17.48
C LYS A 106 16.69 0.45 15.96
N PRO A 107 17.58 1.15 15.26
CA PRO A 107 17.73 1.02 13.82
C PRO A 107 18.66 -0.17 13.44
N ASP A 108 18.43 -1.33 14.03
CA ASP A 108 19.26 -2.51 13.86
C ASP A 108 18.66 -3.58 12.93
N GLY A 109 17.43 -3.36 12.42
CA GLY A 109 16.73 -4.32 11.58
C GLY A 109 16.01 -5.43 12.36
N LEU A 110 15.97 -5.37 13.71
CA LEU A 110 15.26 -6.34 14.57
C LEU A 110 13.89 -5.82 15.03
N THR A 111 13.51 -4.62 14.64
CA THR A 111 12.17 -4.08 14.89
C THR A 111 11.54 -3.64 13.58
N LEU A 112 10.39 -4.19 13.27
CA LEU A 112 9.53 -3.81 12.15
C LEU A 112 8.24 -3.20 12.69
N GLY A 113 7.49 -2.51 11.86
CA GLY A 113 6.22 -1.94 12.25
C GLY A 113 5.15 -2.08 11.18
N MET A 114 3.93 -2.21 11.65
CA MET A 114 2.72 -2.12 10.84
C MET A 114 1.79 -1.10 11.47
N PHE A 115 1.48 -0.05 10.75
CA PHE A 115 0.59 1.01 11.19
C PHE A 115 -0.46 1.36 10.13
N GLN A 116 -1.50 2.06 10.55
CA GLN A 116 -2.60 2.44 9.66
C GLN A 116 -2.11 3.34 8.53
N ALA A 117 -2.50 3.01 7.32
CA ALA A 117 -2.06 3.65 6.08
C ALA A 117 -2.19 5.18 6.08
N HIS A 118 -3.29 5.70 6.63
CA HIS A 118 -3.59 7.14 6.60
C HIS A 118 -2.78 8.01 7.57
N ARG A 119 -1.69 7.50 8.18
CA ARG A 119 -0.76 8.33 8.97
C ARG A 119 -0.15 9.48 8.15
N TYR A 120 0.00 9.29 6.84
CA TYR A 120 0.47 10.36 5.95
C TYR A 120 -0.42 11.60 5.97
N MET A 121 -1.73 11.42 6.11
CA MET A 121 -2.66 12.57 6.19
C MET A 121 -2.38 13.44 7.41
N GLN A 122 -2.16 12.82 8.58
CA GLN A 122 -1.84 13.58 9.79
C GLN A 122 -0.52 14.34 9.67
N GLN A 123 0.49 13.75 9.06
CA GLN A 123 1.76 14.46 8.79
C GLN A 123 1.53 15.58 7.76
N LEU A 124 0.82 15.31 6.67
CA LEU A 124 0.58 16.27 5.59
C LEU A 124 -0.23 17.48 6.08
N THR A 125 -1.21 17.25 6.94
CA THR A 125 -2.05 18.31 7.52
C THR A 125 -1.38 19.04 8.70
N GLY A 126 -0.22 18.57 9.16
CA GLY A 126 0.57 19.24 10.18
C GLY A 126 0.06 19.03 11.62
N SER A 127 -0.50 17.84 11.92
CA SER A 127 -0.91 17.49 13.28
C SER A 127 0.28 17.56 14.25
N GLU A 128 0.13 18.27 15.37
CA GLU A 128 1.18 18.48 16.38
C GLU A 128 1.58 17.18 17.10
N GLU A 129 0.72 16.19 17.10
CA GLU A 129 0.97 14.88 17.73
C GLU A 129 1.90 13.99 16.89
N VAL A 130 2.12 14.33 15.63
CA VAL A 130 3.02 13.61 14.72
C VAL A 130 4.47 13.92 15.06
N LYS A 131 5.24 12.89 15.44
CA LYS A 131 6.67 12.98 15.76
C LYS A 131 7.53 12.18 14.79
N PHE A 132 7.05 11.93 13.59
CA PHE A 132 7.71 11.14 12.55
C PHE A 132 7.73 11.89 11.21
N ASP A 133 8.63 11.44 10.34
CA ASP A 133 8.61 11.76 8.91
C ASP A 133 8.56 10.45 8.12
N LEU A 134 7.44 10.22 7.45
CA LEU A 134 7.21 8.98 6.68
C LEU A 134 8.22 8.78 5.56
N ARG A 135 8.83 9.84 5.03
CA ARG A 135 9.89 9.78 4.01
C ARG A 135 11.16 9.11 4.52
N LYS A 136 11.38 9.12 5.84
CA LYS A 136 12.58 8.58 6.49
C LYS A 136 12.45 7.12 6.93
N PHE A 137 11.25 6.56 6.93
CA PHE A 137 11.08 5.13 7.18
C PHE A 137 11.66 4.31 6.04
N ASN A 138 12.15 3.12 6.37
CA ASN A 138 12.49 2.13 5.38
C ASN A 138 11.23 1.30 5.08
N TRP A 139 10.57 1.58 3.99
CA TRP A 139 9.40 0.82 3.55
C TRP A 139 9.81 -0.57 3.11
N ILE A 140 9.19 -1.61 3.69
CA ILE A 140 9.47 -3.01 3.37
C ILE A 140 8.52 -3.51 2.27
N GLY A 141 7.26 -3.15 2.36
CA GLY A 141 6.22 -3.48 1.39
C GLY A 141 4.83 -3.42 1.99
N THR A 142 3.82 -3.73 1.20
CA THR A 142 2.46 -3.98 1.65
C THR A 142 1.96 -5.33 1.14
N MET A 143 1.17 -6.02 1.93
CA MET A 143 0.56 -7.31 1.55
C MET A 143 -0.65 -7.12 0.66
N GLU A 144 -1.37 -6.03 0.88
CA GLU A 144 -2.68 -5.80 0.29
C GLU A 144 -2.84 -4.30 0.02
N LYS A 145 -2.92 -3.94 -1.24
CA LYS A 145 -3.52 -2.67 -1.65
C LYS A 145 -5.03 -2.80 -1.51
N THR A 146 -5.69 -1.70 -1.25
CA THR A 146 -7.15 -1.69 -1.18
C THR A 146 -7.69 -0.77 -2.25
N GLU A 147 -8.51 -1.28 -3.13
CA GLU A 147 -9.27 -0.45 -4.05
C GLU A 147 -10.66 -0.23 -3.49
N VAL A 148 -11.21 0.95 -3.74
CA VAL A 148 -12.58 1.29 -3.33
C VAL A 148 -13.46 1.46 -4.56
N MET A 149 -14.72 1.16 -4.40
CA MET A 149 -15.73 1.36 -5.41
C MET A 149 -16.90 2.17 -4.86
N PHE A 150 -17.56 2.88 -5.76
CA PHE A 150 -18.79 3.59 -5.49
C PHE A 150 -19.96 2.89 -6.16
N PHE A 151 -21.00 2.61 -5.42
CA PHE A 151 -22.20 1.96 -5.92
C PHE A 151 -23.48 2.58 -5.38
N VAL A 152 -24.55 2.36 -6.10
CA VAL A 152 -25.93 2.79 -5.75
C VAL A 152 -26.86 1.60 -5.69
N ARG A 153 -28.02 1.76 -5.09
CA ARG A 153 -29.14 0.83 -5.27
C ARG A 153 -29.51 0.75 -6.75
N ALA A 154 -29.77 -0.43 -7.26
CA ALA A 154 -30.07 -0.64 -8.68
C ALA A 154 -31.44 -0.07 -9.12
N ASP A 155 -32.36 0.13 -8.16
CA ASP A 155 -33.66 0.77 -8.37
C ASP A 155 -33.57 2.31 -8.40
N ALA A 156 -32.41 2.89 -8.02
CA ALA A 156 -32.17 4.31 -8.20
C ALA A 156 -32.03 4.69 -9.68
N PRO A 157 -32.38 5.93 -10.08
CA PRO A 157 -32.43 6.34 -11.49
C PRO A 157 -31.03 6.56 -12.12
N TYR A 158 -29.98 6.02 -11.54
CA TYR A 158 -28.59 6.21 -11.96
C TYR A 158 -28.03 4.91 -12.56
N LYS A 159 -27.87 4.87 -13.88
CA LYS A 159 -27.30 3.71 -14.61
C LYS A 159 -25.78 3.82 -14.82
N SER A 160 -25.27 5.05 -14.75
CA SER A 160 -23.88 5.39 -14.95
C SER A 160 -23.49 6.57 -14.05
N PHE A 161 -22.18 6.85 -13.91
CA PHE A 161 -21.75 8.05 -13.19
C PHE A 161 -22.15 9.34 -13.93
N ASP A 162 -22.31 9.30 -15.25
CA ASP A 162 -22.83 10.43 -16.05
C ASP A 162 -24.25 10.84 -15.61
N ASP A 163 -25.09 9.86 -15.23
CA ASP A 163 -26.45 10.14 -14.74
C ASP A 163 -26.41 10.86 -13.38
N VAL A 164 -25.44 10.47 -12.53
CA VAL A 164 -25.20 11.17 -11.25
C VAL A 164 -24.88 12.64 -11.47
N LEU A 165 -23.98 12.94 -12.41
CA LEU A 165 -23.58 14.31 -12.69
C LEU A 165 -24.70 15.14 -13.33
N LYS A 166 -25.53 14.52 -14.16
CA LYS A 166 -26.63 15.18 -14.87
C LYS A 166 -27.85 15.44 -13.98
N SER A 167 -28.05 14.64 -12.93
CA SER A 167 -29.25 14.73 -12.09
C SER A 167 -29.37 16.07 -11.38
N GLY A 168 -28.25 16.71 -11.05
CA GLY A 168 -28.21 17.94 -10.26
C GLY A 168 -28.61 17.78 -8.80
N GLU A 169 -29.24 16.66 -8.44
CA GLU A 169 -29.70 16.35 -7.09
C GLU A 169 -28.63 15.63 -6.27
N PRO A 170 -28.43 16.00 -4.99
CA PRO A 170 -27.45 15.35 -4.13
C PRO A 170 -27.82 13.89 -3.84
N LEU A 171 -26.90 12.95 -4.11
CA LEU A 171 -27.06 11.55 -3.75
C LEU A 171 -26.95 11.35 -2.23
N ARG A 172 -27.95 10.70 -1.64
CA ARG A 172 -27.97 10.42 -0.20
C ARG A 172 -27.19 9.16 0.12
N CYS A 173 -25.95 9.33 0.63
CA CYS A 173 -25.04 8.24 0.96
C CYS A 173 -24.84 8.12 2.49
N GLY A 174 -24.70 6.90 2.97
CA GLY A 174 -24.41 6.61 4.38
C GLY A 174 -22.92 6.48 4.68
N ALA A 175 -22.48 7.05 5.81
CA ALA A 175 -21.12 6.93 6.30
C ALA A 175 -21.07 6.86 7.83
N THR A 176 -20.03 6.20 8.38
CA THR A 176 -19.83 6.15 9.83
C THR A 176 -19.20 7.44 10.38
N GLY A 177 -18.44 8.16 9.57
CA GLY A 177 -17.76 9.42 9.92
C GLY A 177 -16.89 9.94 8.77
N SER A 178 -16.12 10.99 9.03
CA SER A 178 -15.27 11.64 8.01
C SER A 178 -14.08 10.80 7.51
N THR A 179 -13.71 9.74 8.20
CA THR A 179 -12.67 8.79 7.77
C THR A 179 -13.24 7.53 7.12
N ASP A 180 -14.56 7.44 6.97
CA ASP A 180 -15.24 6.34 6.28
C ASP A 180 -14.94 6.36 4.78
N GLY A 181 -14.81 5.18 4.17
CA GLY A 181 -14.53 5.04 2.74
C GLY A 181 -15.58 5.70 1.85
N THR A 182 -16.88 5.67 2.23
CA THR A 182 -17.96 6.38 1.52
C THR A 182 -17.73 7.88 1.55
N TYR A 183 -17.43 8.42 2.76
CA TYR A 183 -17.22 9.86 2.94
C TYR A 183 -16.05 10.34 2.08
N LEU A 184 -14.89 9.67 2.19
CA LEU A 184 -13.68 10.04 1.45
C LEU A 184 -13.91 9.96 -0.06
N LEU A 185 -14.53 8.89 -0.55
CA LEU A 185 -14.79 8.71 -1.97
C LEU A 185 -15.79 9.73 -2.50
N ALA A 186 -16.86 10.04 -1.73
CA ALA A 186 -17.79 11.10 -2.10
C ALA A 186 -17.10 12.46 -2.18
N LYS A 187 -16.21 12.78 -1.22
CA LYS A 187 -15.43 14.04 -1.27
C LYS A 187 -14.48 14.12 -2.46
N ILE A 188 -13.89 13.02 -2.85
CA ILE A 188 -13.09 12.94 -4.08
C ILE A 188 -13.96 13.19 -5.32
N LEU A 189 -15.13 12.55 -5.39
CA LEU A 189 -16.04 12.69 -6.52
C LEU A 189 -16.66 14.10 -6.61
N GLU A 190 -16.91 14.77 -5.46
CA GLU A 190 -17.28 16.19 -5.41
C GLU A 190 -16.16 17.07 -5.96
N GLU A 191 -14.93 16.94 -5.44
CA GLU A 191 -13.78 17.76 -5.81
C GLU A 191 -13.35 17.54 -7.26
N ALA A 192 -13.31 16.27 -7.70
CA ALA A 192 -12.76 15.92 -9.01
C ALA A 192 -13.76 16.05 -10.16
N LEU A 193 -15.04 15.79 -9.90
CA LEU A 193 -16.06 15.66 -10.96
C LEU A 193 -17.26 16.59 -10.77
N GLY A 194 -17.34 17.33 -9.66
CA GLY A 194 -18.47 18.19 -9.36
C GLY A 194 -19.77 17.46 -9.02
N ALA A 195 -19.67 16.17 -8.61
CA ALA A 195 -20.79 15.42 -8.10
C ALA A 195 -21.37 16.09 -6.83
N LYS A 196 -22.62 15.80 -6.48
CA LYS A 196 -23.25 16.34 -5.28
C LYS A 196 -23.69 15.19 -4.38
N PHE A 197 -23.32 15.27 -3.11
CA PHE A 197 -23.69 14.27 -2.12
C PHE A 197 -24.35 14.87 -0.89
N ASN A 198 -25.36 14.18 -0.37
CA ASN A 198 -25.94 14.39 0.95
C ASN A 198 -25.42 13.25 1.84
N LEU A 199 -24.32 13.50 2.56
CA LEU A 199 -23.67 12.51 3.39
C LEU A 199 -24.36 12.43 4.75
N VAL A 200 -25.05 11.32 4.99
CA VAL A 200 -25.65 10.99 6.30
C VAL A 200 -24.58 10.28 7.12
N VAL A 201 -23.98 11.00 8.05
CA VAL A 201 -22.90 10.50 8.92
C VAL A 201 -23.45 10.07 10.29
N GLY A 202 -22.66 9.27 11.03
CA GLY A 202 -23.00 8.87 12.40
C GLY A 202 -23.60 7.46 12.50
N TYR A 203 -23.64 6.68 11.43
CA TYR A 203 -23.97 5.27 11.54
C TYR A 203 -22.95 4.54 12.43
N GLN A 204 -23.42 3.67 13.32
CA GLN A 204 -22.58 2.98 14.31
C GLN A 204 -21.61 1.98 13.66
N SER A 205 -21.95 1.46 12.48
CA SER A 205 -21.14 0.48 11.75
C SER A 205 -21.51 0.42 10.27
N GLY A 206 -20.67 -0.24 9.47
CA GLY A 206 -21.00 -0.54 8.08
C GLY A 206 -22.29 -1.35 7.92
N ASN A 207 -22.56 -2.30 8.82
CA ASN A 207 -23.81 -3.09 8.79
C ASN A 207 -25.05 -2.22 9.01
N ALA A 208 -24.94 -1.16 9.80
CA ALA A 208 -26.05 -0.22 9.99
C ALA A 208 -26.32 0.59 8.70
N ILE A 209 -25.26 0.92 7.94
CA ILE A 209 -25.42 1.55 6.62
C ILE A 209 -26.05 0.56 5.63
N ASP A 210 -25.64 -0.71 5.65
CA ASP A 210 -26.20 -1.76 4.77
C ASP A 210 -27.71 -1.90 4.98
N LEU A 211 -28.13 -1.97 6.25
CA LEU A 211 -29.54 -2.02 6.60
C LEU A 211 -30.30 -0.75 6.15
N ALA A 212 -29.69 0.43 6.29
CA ALA A 212 -30.27 1.69 5.82
C ALA A 212 -30.41 1.71 4.29
N MET A 213 -29.46 1.11 3.55
CA MET A 213 -29.57 0.91 2.11
C MET A 213 -30.73 -0.04 1.75
N GLU A 214 -30.88 -1.17 2.44
CA GLU A 214 -32.01 -2.10 2.22
C GLU A 214 -33.36 -1.42 2.44
N LYS A 215 -33.45 -0.56 3.46
CA LYS A 215 -34.68 0.21 3.75
C LYS A 215 -34.89 1.41 2.82
N GLY A 216 -33.90 1.79 2.01
CA GLY A 216 -33.98 2.97 1.13
C GLY A 216 -33.77 4.31 1.86
N GLU A 217 -33.27 4.29 3.09
CA GLU A 217 -32.93 5.51 3.85
C GLU A 217 -31.73 6.24 3.21
N VAL A 218 -30.79 5.49 2.67
CA VAL A 218 -29.69 5.95 1.83
C VAL A 218 -29.62 5.10 0.57
N ILE A 219 -29.12 5.67 -0.53
CA ILE A 219 -29.12 5.00 -1.84
C ILE A 219 -27.74 4.71 -2.38
N CYS A 220 -26.70 5.17 -1.73
CA CYS A 220 -25.32 5.02 -2.19
C CYS A 220 -24.32 4.74 -1.07
N ARG A 221 -23.24 4.10 -1.44
CA ARG A 221 -22.13 3.75 -0.55
C ARG A 221 -20.82 3.61 -1.32
N GLY A 222 -19.71 3.91 -0.63
CA GLY A 222 -18.35 3.52 -1.04
C GLY A 222 -17.82 2.41 -0.14
N MET A 223 -17.10 1.45 -0.70
CA MET A 223 -16.43 0.42 0.08
C MET A 223 -15.27 -0.23 -0.68
N ILE A 224 -14.51 -1.04 0.06
CA ILE A 224 -13.39 -1.81 -0.51
C ILE A 224 -13.95 -2.89 -1.44
N VAL A 225 -13.38 -2.97 -2.66
CA VAL A 225 -13.79 -3.90 -3.72
C VAL A 225 -13.76 -5.35 -3.23
N THR A 226 -12.66 -5.77 -2.62
CA THR A 226 -12.50 -7.15 -2.12
C THR A 226 -13.58 -7.52 -1.09
N GLY A 227 -13.90 -6.58 -0.18
CA GLY A 227 -14.97 -6.76 0.81
C GLY A 227 -16.35 -6.90 0.18
N HIS A 228 -16.62 -6.17 -0.91
CA HIS A 228 -17.90 -6.23 -1.62
C HIS A 228 -18.13 -7.59 -2.28
N PHE A 229 -17.11 -8.15 -2.91
CA PHE A 229 -17.22 -9.43 -3.60
C PHE A 229 -17.01 -10.67 -2.70
N SER A 230 -16.69 -10.51 -1.41
CA SER A 230 -16.40 -11.62 -0.50
C SER A 230 -17.29 -11.73 0.73
N ARG A 231 -18.07 -10.69 1.06
CA ARG A 231 -18.86 -10.64 2.31
C ARG A 231 -20.35 -10.52 2.03
N GLU A 232 -21.16 -11.06 2.96
CA GLU A 232 -22.57 -10.73 3.03
C GLU A 232 -22.78 -9.35 3.69
N PRO A 233 -23.83 -8.59 3.31
CA PRO A 233 -24.89 -8.95 2.35
C PRO A 233 -24.52 -8.75 0.88
N PHE A 234 -23.35 -8.21 0.56
CA PHE A 234 -22.98 -7.74 -0.78
C PHE A 234 -22.94 -8.85 -1.83
N VAL A 235 -22.42 -10.04 -1.48
CA VAL A 235 -22.44 -11.21 -2.39
C VAL A 235 -23.87 -11.55 -2.80
N THR A 236 -24.81 -11.49 -1.85
CA THR A 236 -26.23 -11.70 -2.13
C THR A 236 -26.84 -10.53 -2.91
N TRP A 237 -26.48 -9.29 -2.60
CA TRP A 237 -26.95 -8.10 -3.33
C TRP A 237 -26.52 -8.16 -4.80
N HIS A 238 -25.26 -8.42 -5.05
CA HIS A 238 -24.73 -8.55 -6.40
C HIS A 238 -25.46 -9.63 -7.21
N LYS A 239 -25.64 -10.82 -6.63
CA LYS A 239 -26.38 -11.93 -7.26
C LYS A 239 -27.84 -11.60 -7.56
N LYS A 240 -28.49 -10.77 -6.74
CA LYS A 240 -29.89 -10.35 -6.90
C LYS A 240 -30.04 -9.07 -7.74
N GLY A 241 -28.95 -8.45 -8.18
CA GLY A 241 -28.98 -7.18 -8.89
C GLY A 241 -29.53 -6.02 -8.03
N PHE A 242 -29.28 -6.05 -6.72
CA PHE A 242 -29.70 -4.99 -5.79
C PHE A 242 -28.83 -3.75 -5.91
N ASP A 243 -27.57 -3.90 -6.25
CA ASP A 243 -26.57 -2.84 -6.37
C ASP A 243 -26.11 -2.62 -7.81
N ARG A 244 -25.66 -1.43 -8.10
CA ARG A 244 -25.05 -1.04 -9.37
C ARG A 244 -23.80 -0.24 -9.11
N HIS A 245 -22.67 -0.74 -9.64
CA HIS A 245 -21.37 -0.11 -9.48
C HIS A 245 -21.21 1.03 -10.49
N LEU A 246 -20.72 2.19 -10.06
CA LEU A 246 -20.66 3.40 -10.90
C LEU A 246 -19.24 3.94 -11.10
N ALA A 247 -18.33 3.70 -10.16
CA ALA A 247 -16.94 4.11 -10.23
C ALA A 247 -16.04 3.21 -9.37
N GLN A 248 -14.76 3.12 -9.72
CA GLN A 248 -13.73 2.41 -8.95
C GLN A 248 -12.42 3.21 -8.90
N SER A 249 -11.64 3.05 -7.83
CA SER A 249 -10.43 3.85 -7.59
C SER A 249 -9.17 3.29 -8.25
N GLY A 250 -9.18 2.03 -8.69
CA GLY A 250 -7.99 1.36 -9.24
C GLY A 250 -7.38 2.09 -10.44
N GLN A 251 -6.09 1.91 -10.65
CA GLN A 251 -5.43 2.38 -11.88
C GLN A 251 -5.88 1.62 -13.13
N LYS A 252 -6.39 0.41 -12.93
CA LYS A 252 -7.01 -0.44 -13.96
C LYS A 252 -8.36 -0.89 -13.43
N ARG A 253 -9.25 -1.24 -14.36
CA ARG A 253 -10.56 -1.79 -13.99
C ARG A 253 -10.38 -3.18 -13.36
N ASP A 254 -11.06 -3.41 -12.24
CA ASP A 254 -11.14 -4.72 -11.62
C ASP A 254 -11.86 -5.70 -12.54
N PRO A 255 -11.35 -6.91 -12.79
CA PRO A 255 -11.99 -7.90 -13.66
C PRO A 255 -13.42 -8.27 -13.27
N ARG A 256 -13.78 -8.14 -11.97
CA ARG A 256 -15.11 -8.43 -11.44
C ARG A 256 -16.16 -7.37 -11.82
N MET A 257 -15.70 -6.18 -12.26
CA MET A 257 -16.54 -5.04 -12.67
C MET A 257 -15.86 -4.26 -13.82
N SER A 258 -15.47 -5.00 -14.86
CA SER A 258 -14.70 -4.49 -16.00
C SER A 258 -15.42 -3.41 -16.82
N GLU A 259 -16.75 -3.33 -16.72
CA GLU A 259 -17.58 -2.30 -17.34
C GLU A 259 -17.59 -0.97 -16.57
N VAL A 260 -17.23 -0.99 -15.29
CA VAL A 260 -17.25 0.19 -14.42
C VAL A 260 -16.00 1.05 -14.65
N PRO A 261 -16.14 2.34 -14.94
CA PRO A 261 -14.98 3.20 -15.19
C PRO A 261 -14.16 3.41 -13.91
N THR A 262 -12.84 3.54 -14.08
CA THR A 262 -11.97 4.00 -13.00
C THR A 262 -12.17 5.50 -12.76
N LEU A 263 -11.80 5.96 -11.56
CA LEU A 263 -11.79 7.39 -11.26
C LEU A 263 -10.86 8.17 -12.20
N GLY A 264 -9.71 7.57 -12.59
CA GLY A 264 -8.80 8.13 -13.60
C GLY A 264 -9.51 8.36 -14.94
N GLU A 265 -10.21 7.34 -15.45
CA GLU A 265 -10.96 7.42 -16.71
C GLU A 265 -12.08 8.48 -16.64
N LEU A 266 -12.76 8.60 -15.51
CA LEU A 266 -13.77 9.63 -15.29
C LEU A 266 -13.13 11.03 -15.27
N MET A 267 -12.03 11.23 -14.54
CA MET A 267 -11.30 12.50 -14.53
C MET A 267 -10.80 12.90 -15.92
N ASP A 268 -10.36 11.95 -16.74
CA ASP A 268 -9.96 12.21 -18.13
C ASP A 268 -11.15 12.64 -18.99
N ARG A 269 -12.25 11.91 -18.90
CA ARG A 269 -13.50 12.20 -19.62
C ARG A 269 -14.04 13.59 -19.31
N TYR A 270 -14.02 14.00 -18.06
CA TYR A 270 -14.54 15.28 -17.60
C TYR A 270 -13.48 16.39 -17.55
N LYS A 271 -12.25 16.13 -18.02
CA LYS A 271 -11.15 17.10 -18.07
C LYS A 271 -10.91 17.76 -16.71
N THR A 272 -10.91 16.95 -15.65
CA THR A 272 -10.65 17.42 -14.30
C THR A 272 -9.36 18.18 -14.20
N ALA A 273 -9.36 19.33 -13.53
CA ALA A 273 -8.18 20.16 -13.33
C ALA A 273 -7.07 19.42 -12.56
N ASP A 274 -5.81 19.70 -12.89
CA ASP A 274 -4.65 19.00 -12.31
C ASP A 274 -4.60 19.06 -10.78
N VAL A 275 -4.96 20.21 -10.20
CA VAL A 275 -5.01 20.36 -8.73
C VAL A 275 -6.03 19.40 -8.11
N SER A 276 -7.23 19.27 -8.67
CA SER A 276 -8.25 18.35 -8.18
C SER A 276 -7.86 16.88 -8.38
N ARG A 277 -7.12 16.57 -9.46
CA ARG A 277 -6.51 15.24 -9.66
C ARG A 277 -5.48 14.93 -8.57
N GLN A 278 -4.61 15.88 -8.23
CA GLN A 278 -3.62 15.73 -7.16
C GLN A 278 -4.30 15.55 -5.80
N VAL A 279 -5.35 16.30 -5.51
CA VAL A 279 -6.16 16.12 -4.29
C VAL A 279 -6.73 14.71 -4.21
N ALA A 280 -7.34 14.21 -5.29
CA ALA A 280 -7.88 12.85 -5.36
C ALA A 280 -6.78 11.80 -5.14
N GLN A 281 -5.62 11.95 -5.78
CA GLN A 281 -4.47 11.06 -5.61
C GLN A 281 -3.95 11.05 -4.18
N VAL A 282 -3.89 12.20 -3.53
CA VAL A 282 -3.47 12.29 -2.12
C VAL A 282 -4.45 11.54 -1.22
N ILE A 283 -5.75 11.74 -1.37
CA ILE A 283 -6.74 11.06 -0.52
C ILE A 283 -6.75 9.55 -0.77
N LEU A 284 -6.61 9.11 -2.02
CA LEU A 284 -6.58 7.69 -2.39
C LEU A 284 -5.26 6.99 -2.04
N ALA A 285 -4.18 7.71 -1.76
CA ALA A 285 -2.89 7.10 -1.43
C ALA A 285 -2.96 6.13 -0.24
N GLY A 286 -3.88 6.36 0.70
CA GLY A 286 -4.15 5.41 1.79
C GLY A 286 -4.49 4.01 1.31
N ASN A 287 -5.17 3.90 0.18
CA ASN A 287 -5.53 2.62 -0.44
C ASN A 287 -4.31 1.94 -1.07
N GLU A 288 -3.40 2.73 -1.69
CA GLU A 288 -2.16 2.22 -2.26
C GLU A 288 -1.16 1.77 -1.17
N TYR A 289 -1.08 2.49 -0.03
CA TYR A 289 -0.32 2.01 1.13
C TYR A 289 -0.88 0.70 1.68
N GLY A 290 -2.19 0.56 1.70
CA GLY A 290 -2.87 -0.63 2.19
C GLY A 290 -2.52 -0.97 3.64
N ARG A 291 -1.79 -2.06 3.85
CA ARG A 291 -1.29 -2.49 5.18
C ARG A 291 0.23 -2.59 5.17
N PRO A 292 0.91 -1.44 5.25
CA PRO A 292 2.34 -1.38 5.04
C PRO A 292 3.12 -1.98 6.21
N MET A 293 4.26 -2.57 5.87
CA MET A 293 5.33 -2.91 6.80
C MET A 293 6.51 -1.99 6.58
N VAL A 294 7.07 -1.48 7.66
CA VAL A 294 8.23 -0.58 7.65
C VAL A 294 9.28 -1.04 8.64
N ALA A 295 10.53 -0.61 8.43
CA ALA A 295 11.58 -0.60 9.42
C ALA A 295 11.87 0.86 9.86
N PRO A 296 12.40 1.09 11.07
CA PRO A 296 12.77 2.42 11.55
C PRO A 296 13.71 3.16 10.59
N PRO A 297 13.82 4.50 10.70
CA PRO A 297 14.86 5.24 10.01
C PRO A 297 16.26 4.72 10.37
N ASN A 298 17.22 4.91 9.45
CA ASN A 298 18.64 4.60 9.66
C ASN A 298 18.99 3.10 9.87
N VAL A 299 18.11 2.17 9.56
CA VAL A 299 18.49 0.75 9.46
C VAL A 299 19.48 0.58 8.31
N PRO A 300 20.59 -0.16 8.49
CA PRO A 300 21.57 -0.43 7.43
C PRO A 300 20.91 -0.96 6.14
N SER A 301 21.34 -0.46 5.00
CA SER A 301 20.70 -0.73 3.70
C SER A 301 20.74 -2.21 3.29
N ASP A 302 21.79 -2.94 3.66
CA ASP A 302 21.92 -4.38 3.49
C ASP A 302 20.82 -5.14 4.23
N ARG A 303 20.52 -4.76 5.48
CA ARG A 303 19.44 -5.36 6.27
C ARG A 303 18.06 -5.01 5.71
N VAL A 304 17.87 -3.77 5.25
CA VAL A 304 16.61 -3.37 4.57
C VAL A 304 16.39 -4.23 3.32
N ARG A 305 17.45 -4.46 2.53
CA ARG A 305 17.40 -5.32 1.34
C ARG A 305 17.00 -6.75 1.69
N VAL A 306 17.66 -7.36 2.69
CA VAL A 306 17.34 -8.72 3.17
C VAL A 306 15.86 -8.81 3.61
N LEU A 307 15.37 -7.83 4.37
CA LEU A 307 13.99 -7.82 4.84
C LEU A 307 12.99 -7.68 3.69
N ARG A 308 13.26 -6.82 2.69
CA ARG A 308 12.43 -6.67 1.48
C ARG A 308 12.36 -7.95 0.65
N GLU A 309 13.51 -8.58 0.42
CA GLU A 309 13.60 -9.85 -0.30
C GLU A 309 12.84 -10.96 0.43
N ALA A 310 13.05 -11.10 1.73
CA ALA A 310 12.35 -12.09 2.56
C ALA A 310 10.83 -11.85 2.56
N TYR A 311 10.41 -10.60 2.66
CA TYR A 311 9.00 -10.20 2.58
C TYR A 311 8.38 -10.59 1.24
N SER A 312 9.04 -10.24 0.12
CA SER A 312 8.57 -10.58 -1.22
C SER A 312 8.48 -12.10 -1.45
N ARG A 313 9.45 -12.87 -0.93
CA ARG A 313 9.43 -14.33 -1.00
C ARG A 313 8.33 -14.92 -0.13
N ALA A 314 8.12 -14.39 1.08
CA ALA A 314 7.05 -14.84 1.97
C ALA A 314 5.66 -14.70 1.36
N LEU A 315 5.39 -13.60 0.66
CA LEU A 315 4.10 -13.38 -0.01
C LEU A 315 3.86 -14.30 -1.22
N LYS A 316 4.89 -14.96 -1.73
CA LYS A 316 4.80 -15.97 -2.80
C LYS A 316 4.83 -17.41 -2.26
N ASP A 317 5.02 -17.58 -0.96
CA ASP A 317 5.06 -18.86 -0.31
C ASP A 317 3.70 -19.56 -0.33
N SER A 318 3.65 -20.76 -0.85
CA SER A 318 2.39 -21.50 -1.02
C SER A 318 1.62 -21.74 0.28
N GLN A 319 2.33 -21.91 1.40
CA GLN A 319 1.69 -22.10 2.71
C GLN A 319 1.07 -20.79 3.21
N LEU A 320 1.79 -19.66 3.06
CA LEU A 320 1.24 -18.34 3.41
C LEU A 320 0.02 -18.02 2.54
N VAL A 321 0.12 -18.23 1.22
CA VAL A 321 -0.98 -17.98 0.28
C VAL A 321 -2.21 -18.82 0.61
N ALA A 322 -2.03 -20.10 0.94
CA ALA A 322 -3.12 -20.98 1.33
C ALA A 322 -3.79 -20.53 2.63
N GLU A 323 -3.01 -20.15 3.65
CA GLU A 323 -3.51 -19.69 4.95
C GLU A 323 -4.20 -18.31 4.83
N ALA A 324 -3.64 -17.40 4.04
CA ALA A 324 -4.29 -16.14 3.72
C ALA A 324 -5.67 -16.35 3.10
N LYS A 325 -5.76 -17.24 2.09
CA LYS A 325 -7.03 -17.59 1.44
C LYS A 325 -8.07 -18.19 2.41
N GLN A 326 -7.64 -19.08 3.32
CA GLN A 326 -8.51 -19.64 4.37
C GLN A 326 -9.04 -18.54 5.30
N SER A 327 -8.19 -17.53 5.59
CA SER A 327 -8.54 -16.38 6.43
C SER A 327 -9.28 -15.27 5.64
N ARG A 328 -9.61 -15.49 4.37
CA ARG A 328 -10.23 -14.52 3.47
C ARG A 328 -9.42 -13.21 3.33
N LEU A 329 -8.10 -13.34 3.35
CA LEU A 329 -7.15 -12.26 3.10
C LEU A 329 -6.71 -12.34 1.63
N GLU A 330 -6.84 -11.24 0.91
CA GLU A 330 -6.39 -11.15 -0.48
C GLU A 330 -4.96 -10.58 -0.52
N ILE A 331 -4.09 -11.22 -1.32
CA ILE A 331 -2.70 -10.77 -1.49
C ILE A 331 -2.62 -9.97 -2.79
N GLU A 332 -2.47 -8.65 -2.65
CA GLU A 332 -2.21 -7.71 -3.73
C GLU A 332 -1.05 -6.79 -3.33
N PRO A 333 0.20 -7.27 -3.45
CA PRO A 333 1.34 -6.62 -2.83
C PRO A 333 1.85 -5.42 -3.63
N ALA A 334 2.52 -4.49 -2.91
CA ALA A 334 3.48 -3.57 -3.49
C ALA A 334 4.82 -3.67 -2.76
N SER A 335 5.89 -3.38 -3.49
CA SER A 335 7.26 -3.38 -2.94
C SER A 335 7.52 -2.18 -2.03
N GLY A 336 8.60 -2.27 -1.24
CA GLY A 336 9.05 -1.16 -0.41
C GLY A 336 9.46 0.06 -1.24
N GLU A 337 10.03 -0.16 -2.42
CA GLU A 337 10.44 0.88 -3.36
C GLU A 337 9.22 1.63 -3.93
N GLU A 338 8.15 0.90 -4.29
CA GLU A 338 6.90 1.49 -4.75
C GLU A 338 6.26 2.36 -3.65
N LEU A 339 6.26 1.87 -2.39
CA LEU A 339 5.72 2.64 -1.25
C LEU A 339 6.60 3.85 -0.90
N GLN A 340 7.92 3.75 -1.05
CA GLN A 340 8.82 4.88 -0.87
C GLN A 340 8.53 5.97 -1.92
N ALA A 341 8.41 5.59 -3.20
CA ALA A 341 8.07 6.51 -4.29
C ALA A 341 6.67 7.14 -4.10
N LEU A 342 5.70 6.35 -3.63
CA LEU A 342 4.38 6.86 -3.25
C LEU A 342 4.49 7.92 -2.15
N THR A 343 5.28 7.63 -1.11
CA THR A 343 5.48 8.54 0.03
C THR A 343 6.09 9.87 -0.42
N GLU A 344 7.14 9.83 -1.24
CA GLU A 344 7.75 11.03 -1.79
C GLU A 344 6.74 11.85 -2.60
N ARG A 345 5.97 11.20 -3.45
CA ARG A 345 4.93 11.86 -4.27
C ARG A 345 3.85 12.51 -3.40
N VAL A 346 3.36 11.80 -2.38
CA VAL A 346 2.27 12.27 -1.51
C VAL A 346 2.73 13.38 -0.57
N MET A 347 3.95 13.30 -0.05
CA MET A 347 4.47 14.29 0.92
C MET A 347 4.99 15.58 0.26
N ASN A 348 5.28 15.55 -1.04
CA ASN A 348 5.80 16.72 -1.80
C ASN A 348 4.68 17.41 -2.60
N GLN A 349 3.54 17.69 -1.97
CA GLN A 349 2.41 18.34 -2.61
C GLN A 349 2.51 19.87 -2.53
N PRO A 350 2.02 20.58 -3.56
CA PRO A 350 1.89 22.05 -3.51
C PRO A 350 1.00 22.49 -2.34
N PRO A 351 1.27 23.67 -1.73
CA PRO A 351 0.46 24.21 -0.63
C PRO A 351 -1.05 24.29 -0.93
N GLU A 352 -1.42 24.57 -2.17
CA GLU A 352 -2.81 24.62 -2.61
C GLU A 352 -3.49 23.23 -2.49
N VAL A 353 -2.81 22.16 -2.90
CA VAL A 353 -3.33 20.78 -2.77
C VAL A 353 -3.53 20.44 -1.31
N ILE A 354 -2.53 20.74 -0.46
CA ILE A 354 -2.60 20.49 0.98
C ILE A 354 -3.79 21.25 1.61
N ALA A 355 -3.96 22.52 1.26
CA ALA A 355 -5.07 23.33 1.76
C ALA A 355 -6.45 22.78 1.33
N ARG A 356 -6.57 22.23 0.11
CA ARG A 356 -7.81 21.60 -0.36
C ARG A 356 -8.07 20.28 0.36
N VAL A 357 -7.03 19.46 0.56
CA VAL A 357 -7.13 18.22 1.33
C VAL A 357 -7.61 18.51 2.76
N LYS A 358 -7.02 19.49 3.45
CA LYS A 358 -7.47 19.92 4.80
C LYS A 358 -8.95 20.26 4.82
N ARG A 359 -9.40 21.13 3.92
CA ARG A 359 -10.83 21.51 3.82
C ARG A 359 -11.77 20.31 3.61
N LEU A 360 -11.37 19.36 2.76
CA LEU A 360 -12.20 18.19 2.47
C LEU A 360 -12.30 17.24 3.68
N MET A 361 -11.26 17.24 4.54
CA MET A 361 -11.23 16.42 5.75
C MET A 361 -11.94 17.04 6.95
N GLY A 362 -12.36 18.31 6.83
CA GLY A 362 -13.13 19.01 7.88
C GLY A 362 -12.28 19.80 8.86
N ASP A 363 -11.03 20.14 8.48
CA ASP A 363 -10.12 21.04 9.21
C ASP A 363 -10.24 22.50 8.73
#